data_1fd19a8c6f5b8c24152ba559b7c7bd81
#
_entry.id   1fd19a8c6f5b8c24152ba559b7c7bd81
#
_cell.length_a   1.000
_cell.length_b   1.000
_cell.length_c   1.000
_cell.angle_alpha   90.00
_cell.angle_beta   90.00
_cell.angle_gamma   90.00
#
_symmetry.space_group_name_H-M   'P 1'
#
loop_
_entity.id
_entity.type
_entity.pdbx_description
1 polymer ?
#
loop_
_entity_poly.entity_id
_entity_poly.type
_entity_poly.pdbx_seq_one_letter_code
_entity_poly.pdbx_strand_id
1 'polypeptide(L)'
;MRIVIQRVDRVSLAADGEPYDQMGPGILAMVGIQSGDGNEKTFNYMLDKLVNLRIFEDENGKMNRSILDMGYGLFLVSNFTLYGDCRHGRRPSYSSGAPVQEAAQIYEDFLAYARAHAGADVNSGLFQADMQIDTHLSGPVTLLLDSDKNF
;
A
#
# COMPACT_ATOMS: atom_id res chain seq x y z
N MET A 1 0.44 -7.36 -8.86
CA MET A 1 0.59 -6.56 -7.61
C MET A 1 -0.70 -6.63 -6.82
N ARG A 2 -0.63 -6.89 -5.53
CA ARG A 2 -1.77 -6.83 -4.61
C ARG A 2 -1.56 -5.76 -3.58
N ILE A 3 -2.62 -5.02 -3.26
CA ILE A 3 -2.55 -3.99 -2.23
C ILE A 3 -3.74 -4.13 -1.29
N VAL A 4 -3.46 -4.10 0.01
CA VAL A 4 -4.46 -3.89 1.05
C VAL A 4 -4.42 -2.42 1.43
N ILE A 5 -5.56 -1.76 1.27
CA ILE A 5 -5.74 -0.33 1.58
C ILE A 5 -6.46 -0.21 2.92
N GLN A 6 -5.97 0.66 3.77
CA GLN A 6 -6.62 1.06 5.00
C GLN A 6 -6.70 2.59 5.08
N ARG A 7 -7.91 3.12 5.32
CA ARG A 7 -8.09 4.53 5.65
C ARG A 7 -7.61 4.76 7.08
N VAL A 8 -6.74 5.76 7.25
CA VAL A 8 -6.10 6.05 8.54
C VAL A 8 -6.19 7.53 8.90
N ASP A 9 -6.18 7.83 10.20
CA ASP A 9 -6.00 9.19 10.73
C ASP A 9 -4.52 9.50 10.97
N ARG A 10 -3.71 8.48 11.20
CA ARG A 10 -2.25 8.57 11.34
C ARG A 10 -1.58 7.22 11.16
N VAL A 11 -0.32 7.27 10.74
CA VAL A 11 0.62 6.14 10.73
C VAL A 11 1.93 6.62 11.32
N SER A 12 2.57 5.81 12.17
CA SER A 12 3.98 5.91 12.49
C SER A 12 4.63 4.55 12.34
N LEU A 13 5.81 4.52 11.75
CA LEU A 13 6.55 3.31 11.46
C LEU A 13 7.95 3.39 12.05
N ALA A 14 8.32 2.35 12.78
CA ALA A 14 9.70 2.07 13.16
C ALA A 14 10.23 0.91 12.31
N ALA A 15 11.48 1.03 11.88
CA ALA A 15 12.19 0.00 11.12
C ALA A 15 13.41 -0.44 11.93
N ASP A 16 13.55 -1.75 12.15
CA ASP A 16 14.65 -2.35 12.93
C ASP A 16 14.81 -1.71 14.35
N GLY A 17 13.67 -1.34 14.95
CA GLY A 17 13.60 -0.77 16.29
C GLY A 17 13.80 0.75 16.38
N GLU A 18 14.09 1.43 15.26
CA GLU A 18 14.29 2.88 15.21
C GLU A 18 13.13 3.59 14.48
N PRO A 19 12.68 4.78 14.94
CA PRO A 19 11.70 5.58 14.23
C PRO A 19 12.14 5.85 12.78
N TYR A 20 11.26 5.61 11.81
CA TYR A 20 11.62 5.71 10.39
C TYR A 20 10.80 6.75 9.62
N ASP A 21 9.45 6.63 9.62
CA ASP A 21 8.59 7.54 8.87
C ASP A 21 7.22 7.67 9.55
N GLN A 22 6.49 8.74 9.24
CA GLN A 22 5.17 8.99 9.80
C GLN A 22 4.31 9.83 8.87
N MET A 23 2.99 9.68 8.97
CA MET A 23 2.01 10.38 8.17
C MET A 23 0.76 10.69 9.02
N GLY A 24 0.11 11.81 8.73
CA GLY A 24 -1.22 12.15 9.24
C GLY A 24 -2.35 11.39 8.52
N PRO A 25 -3.51 12.01 8.30
CA PRO A 25 -4.64 11.36 7.63
C PRO A 25 -4.30 10.94 6.19
N GLY A 26 -4.83 9.78 5.78
CA GLY A 26 -4.58 9.29 4.43
C GLY A 26 -4.90 7.82 4.23
N ILE A 27 -4.13 7.22 3.34
CA ILE A 27 -4.19 5.80 3.00
C ILE A 27 -2.89 5.12 3.42
N LEU A 28 -2.99 4.08 4.25
CA LEU A 28 -1.94 3.08 4.44
C LEU A 28 -2.16 1.95 3.43
N ALA A 29 -1.17 1.70 2.58
CA ALA A 29 -1.21 0.69 1.53
C ALA A 29 -0.12 -0.37 1.75
N MET A 30 -0.52 -1.58 2.09
CA MET A 30 0.36 -2.76 2.16
C MET A 30 0.51 -3.33 0.76
N VAL A 31 1.73 -3.40 0.22
CA VAL A 31 2.04 -3.73 -1.17
C VAL A 31 2.71 -5.08 -1.28
N GLY A 32 2.02 -6.06 -1.85
CA GLY A 32 2.57 -7.35 -2.27
C GLY A 32 2.93 -7.34 -3.75
N ILE A 33 4.04 -7.97 -4.09
CA ILE A 33 4.61 -7.98 -5.44
C ILE A 33 4.73 -9.40 -5.96
N GLN A 34 4.33 -9.63 -7.20
CA GLN A 34 4.59 -10.85 -7.96
C GLN A 34 5.51 -10.56 -9.15
N SER A 35 6.10 -11.61 -9.72
CA SER A 35 6.94 -11.48 -10.91
C SER A 35 6.15 -10.86 -12.08
N GLY A 36 6.78 -9.92 -12.77
CA GLY A 36 6.18 -9.19 -13.90
C GLY A 36 5.40 -7.94 -13.53
N ASP A 37 5.26 -7.58 -12.25
CA ASP A 37 4.60 -6.34 -11.82
C ASP A 37 5.38 -5.07 -12.17
N GLY A 38 6.69 -5.18 -12.42
CA GLY A 38 7.61 -4.07 -12.68
C GLY A 38 7.42 -3.43 -14.06
N ASN A 39 6.24 -2.89 -14.34
CA ASN A 39 5.95 -2.20 -15.58
C ASN A 39 5.03 -0.98 -15.36
N GLU A 40 5.15 0.00 -16.25
CA GLU A 40 4.43 1.26 -16.17
C GLU A 40 2.91 1.10 -16.15
N LYS A 41 2.37 0.13 -16.89
CA LYS A 41 0.92 -0.13 -16.93
C LYS A 41 0.38 -0.56 -15.56
N THR A 42 1.09 -1.46 -14.88
CA THR A 42 0.74 -1.89 -13.52
C THR A 42 0.88 -0.73 -12.53
N PHE A 43 1.98 0.01 -12.60
CA PHE A 43 2.22 1.15 -11.70
C PHE A 43 1.17 2.23 -11.86
N ASN A 44 0.86 2.63 -13.09
CA ASN A 44 -0.15 3.63 -13.38
C ASN A 44 -1.54 3.18 -12.87
N TYR A 45 -1.95 1.94 -13.17
CA TYR A 45 -3.25 1.41 -12.73
C TYR A 45 -3.37 1.39 -11.20
N MET A 46 -2.35 0.87 -10.51
CA MET A 46 -2.39 0.75 -9.04
C MET A 46 -2.31 2.12 -8.36
N LEU A 47 -1.47 3.02 -8.85
CA LEU A 47 -1.35 4.37 -8.30
C LEU A 47 -2.63 5.19 -8.56
N ASP A 48 -3.19 5.14 -9.77
CA ASP A 48 -4.47 5.81 -10.08
C ASP A 48 -5.58 5.37 -9.12
N LYS A 49 -5.67 4.06 -8.85
CA LYS A 49 -6.61 3.55 -7.84
C LYS A 49 -6.34 4.12 -6.46
N LEU A 50 -5.09 4.07 -5.99
CA LEU A 50 -4.72 4.53 -4.65
C LEU A 50 -5.09 6.00 -4.43
N VAL A 51 -4.80 6.87 -5.39
CA VAL A 51 -4.98 8.33 -5.19
C VAL A 51 -6.40 8.81 -5.48
N ASN A 52 -7.18 8.09 -6.30
CA ASN A 52 -8.51 8.50 -6.73
C ASN A 52 -9.67 7.73 -6.06
N LEU A 53 -9.39 6.71 -5.24
CA LEU A 53 -10.45 6.02 -4.48
C LEU A 53 -11.20 7.00 -3.58
N ARG A 54 -12.53 7.05 -3.75
CA ARG A 54 -13.42 7.99 -3.06
C ARG A 54 -13.91 7.38 -1.75
N ILE A 55 -13.01 7.28 -0.76
CA ILE A 55 -13.23 6.61 0.53
C ILE A 55 -13.22 7.56 1.73
N PHE A 56 -13.11 8.86 1.49
CA PHE A 56 -13.24 9.90 2.52
C PHE A 56 -14.59 10.59 2.42
N GLU A 57 -15.11 11.03 3.55
CA GLU A 57 -16.45 11.62 3.62
C GLU A 57 -16.47 13.02 3.03
N ASP A 58 -17.57 13.33 2.34
CA ASP A 58 -17.93 14.68 1.93
C ASP A 58 -18.71 15.40 3.03
N GLU A 59 -19.17 16.62 2.76
CA GLU A 59 -19.97 17.46 3.66
C GLU A 59 -21.33 16.86 4.04
N ASN A 60 -21.76 15.81 3.35
CA ASN A 60 -23.01 15.07 3.63
C ASN A 60 -22.76 13.75 4.35
N GLY A 61 -21.50 13.45 4.76
CA GLY A 61 -21.10 12.22 5.41
C GLY A 61 -21.07 11.01 4.48
N LYS A 62 -20.97 11.21 3.15
CA LYS A 62 -20.87 10.14 2.17
C LYS A 62 -19.42 9.97 1.72
N MET A 63 -18.97 8.72 1.57
CA MET A 63 -17.66 8.41 0.99
C MET A 63 -17.63 8.82 -0.49
N ASN A 64 -17.12 10.00 -0.77
CA ASN A 64 -17.19 10.66 -2.05
C ASN A 64 -15.92 11.44 -2.43
N ARG A 65 -14.95 11.51 -1.54
CA ARG A 65 -13.68 12.23 -1.74
C ARG A 65 -12.49 11.30 -1.72
N SER A 66 -11.50 11.60 -2.55
CA SER A 66 -10.20 10.92 -2.63
C SER A 66 -9.17 11.57 -1.69
N ILE A 67 -7.96 10.96 -1.57
CA ILE A 67 -6.85 11.63 -0.86
C ILE A 67 -6.46 12.94 -1.55
N LEU A 68 -6.57 13.03 -2.88
CA LEU A 68 -6.28 14.25 -3.63
C LEU A 68 -7.27 15.37 -3.29
N ASP A 69 -8.58 15.04 -3.21
CA ASP A 69 -9.62 16.02 -2.83
C ASP A 69 -9.44 16.54 -1.41
N MET A 70 -8.89 15.70 -0.52
CA MET A 70 -8.69 16.01 0.90
C MET A 70 -7.33 16.66 1.19
N GLY A 71 -6.36 16.59 0.28
CA GLY A 71 -4.98 16.96 0.55
C GLY A 71 -4.29 16.02 1.55
N TYR A 72 -4.65 14.73 1.55
CA TYR A 72 -4.14 13.70 2.44
C TYR A 72 -3.00 12.90 1.81
N GLY A 73 -2.26 12.15 2.64
CA GLY A 73 -1.07 11.42 2.22
C GLY A 73 -1.32 9.96 1.84
N LEU A 74 -0.30 9.36 1.24
CA LEU A 74 -0.21 7.95 0.91
C LEU A 74 1.01 7.33 1.61
N PHE A 75 0.82 6.25 2.37
CA PHE A 75 1.88 5.52 3.04
C PHE A 75 2.01 4.12 2.42
N LEU A 76 3.14 3.83 1.76
CA LEU A 76 3.39 2.55 1.11
C LEU A 76 4.28 1.66 1.98
N VAL A 77 3.87 0.40 2.20
CA VAL A 77 4.65 -0.59 2.96
C VAL A 77 4.73 -1.88 2.16
N SER A 78 5.94 -2.36 1.92
CA SER A 78 6.13 -3.67 1.30
C SER A 78 5.62 -4.79 2.21
N ASN A 79 4.81 -5.71 1.67
CA ASN A 79 4.25 -6.84 2.40
C ASN A 79 4.11 -8.08 1.50
N PHE A 80 5.15 -8.91 1.44
CA PHE A 80 5.16 -10.11 0.60
C PHE A 80 4.12 -11.15 1.02
N THR A 81 3.68 -11.11 2.30
CA THR A 81 2.71 -12.08 2.83
C THR A 81 1.32 -11.94 2.21
N LEU A 82 1.04 -10.89 1.44
CA LEU A 82 -0.20 -10.76 0.65
C LEU A 82 -0.30 -11.81 -0.48
N TYR A 83 0.82 -12.46 -0.81
CA TYR A 83 0.86 -13.63 -1.70
C TYR A 83 0.92 -14.96 -0.95
N GLY A 84 0.65 -14.95 0.36
CA GLY A 84 0.57 -16.15 1.18
C GLY A 84 -0.63 -17.02 0.82
N ASP A 85 -0.38 -18.27 0.43
CA ASP A 85 -1.41 -19.28 0.18
C ASP A 85 -1.64 -20.12 1.44
N CYS A 86 -2.82 -19.97 2.04
CA CYS A 86 -3.23 -20.67 3.25
C CYS A 86 -4.25 -21.81 2.99
N ARG A 87 -4.50 -22.16 1.72
CA ARG A 87 -5.52 -23.17 1.36
C ARG A 87 -5.18 -24.57 1.83
N HIS A 88 -3.89 -24.87 2.01
CA HIS A 88 -3.43 -26.19 2.38
C HIS A 88 -2.58 -26.17 3.66
N GLY A 89 -3.03 -26.93 4.66
CA GLY A 89 -2.32 -27.04 5.94
C GLY A 89 -2.37 -25.78 6.80
N ARG A 90 -1.41 -25.65 7.72
CA ARG A 90 -1.33 -24.53 8.69
C ARG A 90 -0.12 -23.63 8.45
N ARG A 91 0.76 -23.98 7.51
CA ARG A 91 1.92 -23.19 7.13
C ARG A 91 1.65 -22.52 5.80
N PRO A 92 1.56 -21.19 5.72
CA PRO A 92 1.37 -20.48 4.46
C PRO A 92 2.51 -20.77 3.46
N SER A 93 2.19 -20.87 2.19
CA SER A 93 3.16 -20.92 1.10
C SER A 93 3.25 -19.52 0.47
N TYR A 94 4.46 -19.06 0.20
CA TYR A 94 4.72 -17.74 -0.41
C TYR A 94 5.29 -17.84 -1.83
N SER A 95 5.15 -19.01 -2.48
CA SER A 95 5.71 -19.28 -3.81
C SER A 95 5.10 -18.45 -4.95
N SER A 96 3.96 -17.80 -4.72
CA SER A 96 3.30 -16.94 -5.72
C SER A 96 3.84 -15.49 -5.73
N GLY A 97 4.60 -15.09 -4.72
CA GLY A 97 5.26 -13.78 -4.68
C GLY A 97 6.52 -13.77 -5.56
N ALA A 98 6.97 -12.56 -5.93
CA ALA A 98 8.24 -12.40 -6.62
C ALA A 98 9.43 -12.82 -5.73
N PRO A 99 10.53 -13.32 -6.33
CA PRO A 99 11.79 -13.47 -5.60
C PRO A 99 12.23 -12.17 -4.94
N VAL A 100 12.90 -12.27 -3.78
CA VAL A 100 13.23 -11.12 -2.93
C VAL A 100 13.92 -9.98 -3.70
N GLN A 101 14.91 -10.30 -4.53
CA GLN A 101 15.66 -9.30 -5.30
C GLN A 101 14.79 -8.59 -6.34
N GLU A 102 13.94 -9.35 -7.04
CA GLU A 102 12.98 -8.79 -8.01
C GLU A 102 11.93 -7.93 -7.30
N ALA A 103 11.40 -8.42 -6.17
CA ALA A 103 10.43 -7.67 -5.37
C ALA A 103 11.02 -6.36 -4.83
N ALA A 104 12.27 -6.36 -4.39
CA ALA A 104 12.97 -5.16 -3.93
C ALA A 104 13.05 -4.10 -5.04
N GLN A 105 13.50 -4.49 -6.23
CA GLN A 105 13.61 -3.57 -7.35
C GLN A 105 12.25 -3.02 -7.76
N ILE A 106 11.22 -3.88 -7.90
CA ILE A 106 9.87 -3.46 -8.28
C ILE A 106 9.27 -2.52 -7.23
N TYR A 107 9.50 -2.78 -5.93
CA TYR A 107 9.00 -1.92 -4.86
C TYR A 107 9.64 -0.52 -4.92
N GLU A 108 10.96 -0.44 -5.06
CA GLU A 108 11.66 0.84 -5.18
C GLU A 108 11.24 1.61 -6.44
N ASP A 109 11.08 0.93 -7.57
CA ASP A 109 10.60 1.54 -8.81
C ASP A 109 9.17 2.07 -8.65
N PHE A 110 8.28 1.29 -8.00
CA PHE A 110 6.91 1.73 -7.72
C PHE A 110 6.87 2.92 -6.74
N LEU A 111 7.70 2.90 -5.72
CA LEU A 111 7.82 4.01 -4.76
C LEU A 111 8.31 5.29 -5.45
N ALA A 112 9.34 5.18 -6.30
CA ALA A 112 9.83 6.31 -7.09
C ALA A 112 8.75 6.84 -8.04
N TYR A 113 8.02 5.93 -8.72
CA TYR A 113 6.90 6.27 -9.59
C TYR A 113 5.78 6.99 -8.82
N ALA A 114 5.40 6.47 -7.65
CA ALA A 114 4.39 7.09 -6.81
C ALA A 114 4.80 8.50 -6.35
N ARG A 115 6.04 8.68 -5.91
CA ARG A 115 6.57 10.01 -5.52
C ARG A 115 6.54 11.02 -6.67
N ALA A 116 6.75 10.57 -7.90
CA ALA A 116 6.73 11.44 -9.08
C ALA A 116 5.31 11.77 -9.58
N HIS A 117 4.33 10.88 -9.38
CA HIS A 117 3.05 10.95 -10.08
C HIS A 117 1.80 10.97 -9.17
N ALA A 118 1.92 10.74 -7.86
CA ALA A 118 0.77 10.65 -6.96
C ALA A 118 -0.02 11.96 -6.83
N GLY A 119 0.64 13.11 -6.94
CA GLY A 119 0.02 14.40 -6.64
C GLY A 119 -0.32 14.59 -5.15
N ALA A 120 0.22 13.75 -4.28
CA ALA A 120 0.08 13.75 -2.83
C ALA A 120 1.42 13.41 -2.17
N ASP A 121 1.57 13.68 -0.88
CA ASP A 121 2.76 13.26 -0.13
C ASP A 121 2.81 11.74 -0.03
N VAL A 122 3.99 11.15 -0.34
CA VAL A 122 4.22 9.71 -0.33
C VAL A 122 5.28 9.35 0.70
N ASN A 123 4.83 8.74 1.79
CA ASN A 123 5.64 8.16 2.85
C ASN A 123 5.83 6.65 2.60
N SER A 124 6.82 6.04 3.23
CA SER A 124 7.09 4.63 2.99
C SER A 124 7.70 3.90 4.18
N GLY A 125 7.49 2.57 4.22
CA GLY A 125 8.30 1.66 4.99
C GLY A 125 9.66 1.37 4.33
N LEU A 126 10.52 0.68 5.08
CA LEU A 126 11.84 0.23 4.61
C LEU A 126 11.73 -1.23 4.13
N PHE A 127 12.12 -1.50 2.89
CA PHE A 127 12.08 -2.86 2.34
C PHE A 127 12.99 -3.82 3.13
N GLN A 128 12.50 -5.03 3.43
CA GLN A 128 13.18 -6.07 4.22
C GLN A 128 13.46 -5.76 5.69
N ALA A 129 13.15 -4.58 6.21
CA ALA A 129 13.27 -4.29 7.63
C ALA A 129 12.20 -5.01 8.46
N ASP A 130 12.49 -5.25 9.73
CA ASP A 130 11.44 -5.58 10.72
C ASP A 130 10.69 -4.30 11.06
N MET A 131 9.45 -4.20 10.58
CA MET A 131 8.66 -2.98 10.68
C MET A 131 7.58 -3.10 11.76
N GLN A 132 7.59 -2.16 12.70
CA GLN A 132 6.52 -1.94 13.66
C GLN A 132 5.67 -0.76 13.21
N ILE A 133 4.39 -1.01 12.96
CA ILE A 133 3.46 -0.01 12.42
C ILE A 133 2.40 0.28 13.47
N ASP A 134 2.42 1.52 13.99
CA ASP A 134 1.38 2.04 14.86
C ASP A 134 0.44 2.90 14.01
N THR A 135 -0.83 2.50 13.93
CA THR A 135 -1.80 3.17 13.07
C THR A 135 -3.16 3.33 13.75
N HIS A 136 -3.79 4.46 13.48
CA HIS A 136 -5.17 4.71 13.88
C HIS A 136 -6.07 4.53 12.66
N LEU A 137 -6.72 3.35 12.60
CA LEU A 137 -7.67 3.04 11.51
C LEU A 137 -8.93 3.88 11.66
N SER A 138 -9.37 4.45 10.56
CA SER A 138 -10.55 5.29 10.50
C SER A 138 -11.71 4.57 9.80
N GLY A 139 -12.79 4.32 10.55
CA GLY A 139 -14.00 3.71 10.02
C GLY A 139 -14.41 2.38 10.65
N PRO A 140 -13.79 1.19 10.49
CA PRO A 140 -12.68 0.88 9.58
C PRO A 140 -13.10 0.87 8.10
N VAL A 141 -12.21 1.32 7.22
CA VAL A 141 -12.35 1.18 5.77
C VAL A 141 -11.12 0.45 5.25
N THR A 142 -11.32 -0.80 4.83
CA THR A 142 -10.27 -1.69 4.31
C THR A 142 -10.71 -2.24 2.96
N LEU A 143 -9.88 -2.08 1.94
CA LEU A 143 -10.16 -2.52 0.58
C LEU A 143 -8.98 -3.33 0.02
N LEU A 144 -9.29 -4.18 -0.94
CA LEU A 144 -8.31 -5.00 -1.64
C LEU A 144 -8.21 -4.54 -3.10
N LEU A 145 -6.98 -4.40 -3.60
CA LEU A 145 -6.69 -4.19 -5.02
C LEU A 145 -5.82 -5.31 -5.54
N ASP A 146 -6.07 -5.72 -6.78
CA ASP A 146 -5.25 -6.69 -7.52
C ASP A 146 -5.05 -6.18 -8.96
N SER A 147 -3.80 -6.11 -9.42
CA SER A 147 -3.47 -5.67 -10.79
C SER A 147 -4.05 -6.61 -11.85
N ASP A 148 -4.21 -7.89 -11.50
CA ASP A 148 -4.80 -8.92 -12.38
C ASP A 148 -6.32 -9.00 -12.25
N LYS A 149 -6.92 -8.16 -11.38
CA LYS A 149 -8.37 -8.08 -11.14
C LYS A 149 -8.99 -9.41 -10.73
N ASN A 150 -8.32 -10.16 -9.85
CA ASN A 150 -8.83 -11.43 -9.34
C ASN A 150 -9.89 -11.27 -8.26
N PHE A 151 -10.06 -10.07 -7.71
CA PHE A 151 -11.11 -9.68 -6.77
C PHE A 151 -11.39 -8.17 -6.85
#